data_f3d20df835e7e9323d209c18d9d4e49a
#
_entry.id   f3d20df835e7e9323d209c18d9d4e49a
#
_cell.length_a   1.000
_cell.length_b   1.000
_cell.length_c   1.000
_cell.angle_alpha   90.00
_cell.angle_beta   90.00
_cell.angle_gamma   90.00
#
_symmetry.space_group_name_H-M   'P 1'
#
loop_
_entity.id
_entity.type
_entity.pdbx_description
1 polymer ?
#
loop_
_entity_poly.entity_id
_entity_poly.type
_entity_poly.pdbx_seq_one_letter_code
_entity_poly.pdbx_strand_id
1 'polypeptide(L)'
;MPKNLNRMKNQLLLISLLFAFTACKKENTPKIVLDEKVDLAIAMQNAMGTFANGPYGSVSGNAKIYTVGSEKQLAIENFSSSNGPNLKVYLSKEKDPQNFINLGDLKAVAGNQIYQIPAGANNSDYKYALIYCKRFSHLFGYAQLN
;
A
#
# COMPACT_ATOMS: atom_id res chain seq x y z
N MET A 1 -43.54 -35.89 -31.41
CA MET A 1 -43.17 -35.93 -29.98
C MET A 1 -41.98 -35.02 -29.73
N PRO A 2 -42.13 -33.85 -29.20
CA PRO A 2 -40.99 -33.09 -28.75
C PRO A 2 -41.15 -32.68 -27.28
N LYS A 3 -40.83 -33.59 -26.34
CA LYS A 3 -40.85 -33.32 -24.89
C LYS A 3 -39.49 -33.05 -24.25
N ASN A 4 -38.41 -33.03 -25.01
CA ASN A 4 -37.04 -32.92 -24.45
C ASN A 4 -36.39 -31.54 -24.59
N LEU A 5 -36.98 -30.60 -25.34
CA LEU A 5 -36.35 -29.30 -25.59
C LEU A 5 -36.42 -28.34 -24.40
N ASN A 6 -37.50 -28.44 -23.59
CA ASN A 6 -37.70 -27.57 -22.42
C ASN A 6 -36.84 -28.00 -21.20
N ARG A 7 -36.48 -29.27 -21.12
CA ARG A 7 -35.66 -29.80 -20.04
C ARG A 7 -34.17 -29.38 -20.19
N MET A 8 -33.69 -29.29 -21.41
CA MET A 8 -32.35 -28.80 -21.71
C MET A 8 -32.22 -27.28 -21.51
N LYS A 9 -33.25 -26.49 -21.80
CA LYS A 9 -33.22 -25.04 -21.55
C LYS A 9 -33.12 -24.71 -20.07
N ASN A 10 -33.81 -25.45 -19.22
CA ASN A 10 -33.76 -25.24 -17.77
C ASN A 10 -32.43 -25.71 -17.15
N GLN A 11 -31.78 -26.74 -17.69
CA GLN A 11 -30.47 -27.15 -17.23
C GLN A 11 -29.35 -26.17 -17.63
N LEU A 12 -29.43 -25.57 -18.82
CA LEU A 12 -28.49 -24.53 -19.26
C LEU A 12 -28.63 -23.22 -18.45
N LEU A 13 -29.85 -22.87 -18.01
CA LEU A 13 -30.10 -21.70 -17.15
C LEU A 13 -29.59 -21.91 -15.73
N LEU A 14 -29.61 -23.12 -15.20
CA LEU A 14 -29.07 -23.45 -13.86
C LEU A 14 -27.55 -23.45 -13.82
N ILE A 15 -26.87 -23.83 -14.90
CA ILE A 15 -25.40 -23.81 -15.00
C ILE A 15 -24.86 -22.38 -15.16
N SER A 16 -25.63 -21.48 -15.78
CA SER A 16 -25.24 -20.07 -15.94
C SER A 16 -25.27 -19.26 -14.65
N LEU A 17 -26.00 -19.71 -13.63
CA LEU A 17 -26.15 -19.00 -12.35
C LEU A 17 -25.06 -19.32 -11.33
N LEU A 18 -24.23 -20.34 -11.56
CA LEU A 18 -23.17 -20.74 -10.62
C LEU A 18 -21.84 -19.99 -10.80
N PHE A 19 -21.69 -19.13 -11.81
CA PHE A 19 -20.45 -18.43 -12.10
C PHE A 19 -20.37 -16.98 -11.58
N ALA A 20 -21.36 -16.50 -10.81
CA ALA A 20 -21.49 -15.09 -10.43
C ALA A 20 -20.94 -14.73 -9.04
N PHE A 21 -20.22 -15.61 -8.33
CA PHE A 21 -19.78 -15.33 -6.94
C PHE A 21 -18.26 -15.34 -6.73
N THR A 22 -17.48 -15.04 -7.74
CA THR A 22 -16.11 -14.60 -7.46
C THR A 22 -16.10 -13.08 -7.20
N ALA A 23 -16.82 -12.63 -6.18
CA ALA A 23 -16.59 -11.31 -5.63
C ALA A 23 -15.18 -11.30 -5.07
N CYS A 24 -14.24 -10.65 -5.77
CA CYS A 24 -12.93 -10.32 -5.22
C CYS A 24 -13.15 -9.51 -3.95
N LYS A 25 -13.15 -10.17 -2.80
CA LYS A 25 -13.04 -9.50 -1.52
C LYS A 25 -11.68 -8.84 -1.53
N LYS A 26 -11.64 -7.52 -1.57
CA LYS A 26 -10.39 -6.80 -1.38
C LYS A 26 -9.93 -7.06 0.05
N GLU A 27 -8.93 -7.88 0.15
CA GLU A 27 -8.36 -8.33 1.41
C GLU A 27 -7.68 -7.17 2.15
N ASN A 28 -7.67 -7.28 3.47
CA ASN A 28 -6.86 -6.42 4.31
C ASN A 28 -5.37 -6.62 3.97
N THR A 29 -4.55 -5.64 4.33
CA THR A 29 -3.09 -5.74 4.21
C THR A 29 -2.59 -7.00 4.95
N PRO A 30 -1.63 -7.76 4.38
CA PRO A 30 -1.09 -8.97 5.00
C PRO A 30 -0.55 -8.72 6.41
N LYS A 31 -0.81 -9.66 7.32
CA LYS A 31 -0.32 -9.63 8.72
C LYS A 31 0.99 -10.37 8.91
N ILE A 32 1.78 -10.50 7.84
CA ILE A 32 3.14 -11.04 7.92
C ILE A 32 4.11 -9.98 8.41
N VAL A 33 5.24 -10.39 8.94
CA VAL A 33 6.38 -9.48 9.24
C VAL A 33 7.35 -9.56 8.09
N LEU A 34 7.57 -8.44 7.42
CA LEU A 34 8.57 -8.33 6.35
C LEU A 34 9.92 -7.90 6.92
N ASP A 35 11.01 -8.30 6.26
CA ASP A 35 12.38 -7.90 6.62
C ASP A 35 13.18 -7.54 5.35
N GLU A 36 12.62 -6.63 4.55
CA GLU A 36 13.34 -6.06 3.40
C GLU A 36 14.40 -5.07 3.91
N LYS A 37 15.60 -5.10 3.33
CA LYS A 37 16.73 -4.27 3.76
C LYS A 37 17.33 -3.51 2.59
N VAL A 38 17.64 -2.24 2.83
CA VAL A 38 18.46 -1.44 1.92
C VAL A 38 19.92 -1.89 2.04
N ASP A 39 20.63 -2.02 0.93
CA ASP A 39 22.05 -2.27 0.93
C ASP A 39 22.81 -1.00 1.35
N LEU A 40 23.11 -0.91 2.64
CA LEU A 40 23.77 0.26 3.22
C LEU A 40 25.23 0.44 2.76
N ALA A 41 25.83 -0.56 2.11
CA ALA A 41 27.19 -0.44 1.59
C ALA A 41 27.27 0.54 0.40
N ILE A 42 26.14 0.73 -0.31
CA ILE A 42 26.04 1.57 -1.51
C ILE A 42 24.94 2.62 -1.43
N ALA A 43 24.20 2.67 -0.32
CA ALA A 43 23.10 3.59 -0.13
C ALA A 43 23.53 4.89 0.56
N MET A 44 22.97 6.00 0.09
CA MET A 44 23.08 7.30 0.75
C MET A 44 21.72 7.71 1.29
N GLN A 45 21.64 7.95 2.60
CA GLN A 45 20.40 8.46 3.21
C GLN A 45 20.23 9.95 2.90
N ASN A 46 19.05 10.30 2.37
CA ASN A 46 18.72 11.67 1.97
C ASN A 46 17.77 12.38 2.95
N ALA A 47 16.86 11.62 3.56
CA ALA A 47 15.89 12.15 4.51
C ALA A 47 15.43 11.05 5.46
N MET A 48 14.89 11.44 6.63
CA MET A 48 14.27 10.52 7.57
C MET A 48 13.16 11.19 8.39
N GLY A 49 12.24 10.38 8.90
CA GLY A 49 11.20 10.78 9.83
C GLY A 49 10.66 9.61 10.62
N THR A 50 10.08 9.89 11.79
CA THR A 50 9.41 8.89 12.62
C THR A 50 7.90 8.97 12.37
N PHE A 51 7.25 7.82 12.24
CA PHE A 51 5.81 7.77 12.09
C PHE A 51 5.08 8.22 13.36
N ALA A 52 4.06 9.03 13.13
CA ALA A 52 3.04 9.41 14.11
C ALA A 52 1.67 8.92 13.65
N ASN A 53 0.77 8.70 14.60
CA ASN A 53 -0.60 8.29 14.34
C ASN A 53 -1.35 9.36 13.54
N GLY A 54 -2.18 8.90 12.63
CA GLY A 54 -3.24 9.69 12.01
C GLY A 54 -4.54 9.62 12.82
N PRO A 55 -5.60 10.31 12.36
CA PRO A 55 -6.90 10.30 13.05
C PRO A 55 -7.58 8.93 13.06
N TYR A 56 -7.21 8.02 12.15
CA TYR A 56 -7.95 6.78 11.89
C TYR A 56 -7.12 5.51 12.07
N GLY A 57 -5.88 5.62 12.50
CA GLY A 57 -5.00 4.47 12.68
C GLY A 57 -3.89 4.70 13.68
N SER A 58 -3.27 3.61 14.11
CA SER A 58 -2.04 3.62 14.89
C SER A 58 -0.90 3.15 14.00
N VAL A 59 0.15 3.96 13.90
CA VAL A 59 1.33 3.68 13.06
C VAL A 59 2.60 4.03 13.82
N SER A 60 3.59 3.16 13.76
CA SER A 60 4.92 3.39 14.35
C SER A 60 6.03 2.92 13.41
N GLY A 61 7.26 3.30 13.74
CA GLY A 61 8.46 3.01 12.94
C GLY A 61 9.05 4.26 12.32
N ASN A 62 9.97 4.06 11.38
CA ASN A 62 10.69 5.14 10.72
C ASN A 62 10.51 5.05 9.21
N ALA A 63 10.44 6.22 8.56
CA ALA A 63 10.51 6.36 7.11
C ALA A 63 11.85 6.99 6.75
N LYS A 64 12.57 6.41 5.78
CA LYS A 64 13.85 6.92 5.32
C LYS A 64 13.92 6.90 3.80
N ILE A 65 14.43 7.97 3.21
CA ILE A 65 14.69 8.00 1.77
C ILE A 65 16.17 7.73 1.55
N TYR A 66 16.46 6.77 0.68
CA TYR A 66 17.81 6.42 0.24
C TYR A 66 17.96 6.62 -1.26
N THR A 67 19.16 7.02 -1.66
CA THR A 67 19.66 6.87 -3.03
C THR A 67 20.57 5.65 -3.07
N VAL A 68 20.27 4.70 -3.95
CA VAL A 68 21.04 3.46 -4.17
C VAL A 68 21.44 3.42 -5.64
N GLY A 69 22.68 3.76 -5.95
CA GLY A 69 23.09 3.99 -7.34
C GLY A 69 22.34 5.16 -7.96
N SER A 70 21.58 4.88 -9.03
CA SER A 70 20.72 5.88 -9.71
C SER A 70 19.27 5.86 -9.23
N GLU A 71 18.89 4.93 -8.35
CA GLU A 71 17.52 4.75 -7.90
C GLU A 71 17.28 5.39 -6.54
N LYS A 72 16.04 5.79 -6.30
CA LYS A 72 15.59 6.30 -5.00
C LYS A 72 14.56 5.36 -4.41
N GLN A 73 14.69 5.13 -3.10
CA GLN A 73 13.86 4.21 -2.36
C GLN A 73 13.35 4.86 -1.07
N LEU A 74 12.08 4.62 -0.75
CA LEU A 74 11.54 4.84 0.58
C LEU A 74 11.64 3.52 1.34
N ALA A 75 12.41 3.47 2.39
CA ALA A 75 12.45 2.38 3.35
C ALA A 75 11.56 2.73 4.55
N ILE A 76 10.70 1.80 4.92
CA ILE A 76 9.89 1.85 6.15
C ILE A 76 10.48 0.79 7.07
N GLU A 77 11.01 1.21 8.22
CA GLU A 77 11.77 0.36 9.14
C GLU A 77 11.11 0.26 10.51
N ASN A 78 11.23 -0.91 11.14
CA ASN A 78 10.61 -1.21 12.45
C ASN A 78 9.11 -0.85 12.48
N PHE A 79 8.46 -1.09 11.36
CA PHE A 79 7.11 -0.63 11.10
C PHE A 79 6.07 -1.49 11.79
N SER A 80 5.04 -0.85 12.32
CA SER A 80 3.81 -1.47 12.75
C SER A 80 2.63 -0.55 12.48
N SER A 81 1.52 -1.11 12.00
CA SER A 81 0.29 -0.37 11.72
C SER A 81 -0.95 -1.16 12.13
N SER A 82 -1.99 -0.46 12.58
CA SER A 82 -3.33 -1.02 12.56
C SER A 82 -3.71 -1.40 11.14
N ASN A 83 -4.51 -2.45 10.97
CA ASN A 83 -4.90 -2.94 9.65
C ASN A 83 -6.12 -2.19 9.11
N GLY A 84 -6.23 -2.19 7.79
CA GLY A 84 -7.35 -1.60 7.08
C GLY A 84 -7.42 -2.06 5.63
N PRO A 85 -8.60 -1.97 5.00
CA PRO A 85 -8.75 -2.36 3.60
C PRO A 85 -8.11 -1.32 2.69
N ASN A 86 -7.26 -1.79 1.76
CA ASN A 86 -6.64 -0.93 0.76
C ASN A 86 -5.72 0.16 1.32
N LEU A 87 -4.83 -0.23 2.26
CA LEU A 87 -3.78 0.65 2.73
C LEU A 87 -2.73 0.88 1.65
N LYS A 88 -2.33 2.12 1.48
CA LYS A 88 -1.35 2.60 0.50
C LYS A 88 -0.22 3.33 1.21
N VAL A 89 0.93 3.34 0.55
CA VAL A 89 2.08 4.17 0.92
C VAL A 89 2.18 5.32 -0.07
N TYR A 90 2.09 6.54 0.44
CA TYR A 90 2.24 7.76 -0.35
C TYR A 90 3.47 8.54 0.06
N LEU A 91 4.12 9.15 -0.91
CA LEU A 91 5.11 10.20 -0.70
C LEU A 91 4.43 11.53 -1.06
N SER A 92 4.24 12.42 -0.09
CA SER A 92 3.37 13.60 -0.23
C SER A 92 4.08 14.89 0.10
N LYS A 93 3.65 15.97 -0.56
CA LYS A 93 4.14 17.33 -0.25
C LYS A 93 3.53 17.84 1.05
N GLU A 94 2.29 17.48 1.32
CA GLU A 94 1.53 17.89 2.49
C GLU A 94 1.15 16.65 3.34
N LYS A 95 0.83 16.90 4.60
CA LYS A 95 0.30 15.89 5.52
C LYS A 95 -1.06 15.35 5.05
N ASP A 96 -1.85 16.16 4.38
CA ASP A 96 -3.08 15.78 3.69
C ASP A 96 -2.75 15.41 2.24
N PRO A 97 -3.13 14.24 1.70
CA PRO A 97 -2.65 13.76 0.41
C PRO A 97 -3.34 14.47 -0.76
N GLN A 98 -2.95 15.72 -1.03
CA GLN A 98 -3.40 16.48 -2.21
C GLN A 98 -2.38 16.38 -3.35
N ASN A 99 -1.09 16.56 -3.04
CA ASN A 99 0.01 16.46 -4.00
C ASN A 99 0.94 15.32 -3.59
N PHE A 100 0.71 14.12 -4.13
CA PHE A 100 1.41 12.92 -3.70
C PHE A 100 1.76 11.98 -4.85
N ILE A 101 2.75 11.13 -4.61
CA ILE A 101 3.06 9.96 -5.41
C ILE A 101 2.55 8.73 -4.65
N ASN A 102 1.77 7.90 -5.34
CA ASN A 102 1.36 6.60 -4.80
C ASN A 102 2.49 5.59 -5.07
N LEU A 103 3.16 5.12 -4.02
CA LEU A 103 4.23 4.14 -4.11
C LEU A 103 3.72 2.69 -4.13
N GLY A 104 2.42 2.49 -3.97
CA GLY A 104 1.79 1.18 -4.05
C GLY A 104 1.02 0.77 -2.79
N ASP A 105 0.61 -0.50 -2.76
CA ASP A 105 -0.05 -1.09 -1.60
C ASP A 105 0.91 -1.23 -0.43
N LEU A 106 0.42 -1.01 0.80
CA LEU A 106 1.18 -1.39 1.98
C LEU A 106 1.37 -2.92 1.95
N LYS A 107 2.61 -3.37 1.87
CA LYS A 107 2.95 -4.79 1.66
C LYS A 107 2.60 -5.65 2.87
N ALA A 108 2.81 -5.12 4.08
CA ALA A 108 2.47 -5.78 5.34
C ALA A 108 2.22 -4.74 6.44
N VAL A 109 1.48 -5.15 7.50
CA VAL A 109 1.24 -4.26 8.66
C VAL A 109 2.41 -4.21 9.64
N ALA A 110 3.48 -4.98 9.41
CA ALA A 110 4.65 -5.02 10.29
C ALA A 110 5.94 -5.31 9.53
N GLY A 111 7.06 -4.87 10.10
CA GLY A 111 8.42 -5.18 9.64
C GLY A 111 9.05 -4.10 8.79
N ASN A 112 10.08 -4.47 8.04
CA ASN A 112 10.84 -3.56 7.17
C ASN A 112 10.38 -3.73 5.73
N GLN A 113 10.11 -2.63 5.04
CA GLN A 113 9.54 -2.61 3.69
C GLN A 113 10.23 -1.54 2.84
N ILE A 114 10.46 -1.83 1.57
CA ILE A 114 11.10 -0.91 0.62
C ILE A 114 10.14 -0.61 -0.52
N TYR A 115 10.05 0.65 -0.91
CA TYR A 115 9.24 1.14 -2.01
C TYR A 115 10.11 1.94 -2.99
N GLN A 116 10.00 1.65 -4.28
CA GLN A 116 10.70 2.41 -5.29
C GLN A 116 10.04 3.78 -5.48
N ILE A 117 10.84 4.83 -5.50
CA ILE A 117 10.39 6.17 -5.85
C ILE A 117 10.59 6.33 -7.37
N PRO A 118 9.56 6.72 -8.13
CA PRO A 118 9.66 6.86 -9.58
C PRO A 118 10.81 7.78 -10.01
N ALA A 119 11.50 7.40 -11.08
CA ALA A 119 12.52 8.23 -11.68
C ALA A 119 11.95 9.60 -12.07
N GLY A 120 12.69 10.68 -11.81
CA GLY A 120 12.25 12.04 -12.06
C GLY A 120 11.46 12.70 -10.91
N ALA A 121 11.05 11.95 -9.89
CA ALA A 121 10.51 12.55 -8.68
C ALA A 121 11.63 13.27 -7.91
N ASN A 122 11.44 14.56 -7.68
CA ASN A 122 12.32 15.31 -6.79
C ASN A 122 11.88 15.06 -5.34
N ASN A 123 12.59 14.18 -4.63
CA ASN A 123 12.24 13.81 -3.26
C ASN A 123 12.29 14.97 -2.26
N SER A 124 13.06 16.04 -2.54
CA SER A 124 13.07 17.24 -1.69
C SER A 124 11.73 18.00 -1.66
N ASP A 125 10.88 17.80 -2.67
CA ASP A 125 9.55 18.40 -2.74
C ASP A 125 8.54 17.68 -1.83
N TYR A 126 8.82 16.42 -1.46
CA TYR A 126 7.91 15.57 -0.70
C TYR A 126 8.37 15.52 0.76
N LYS A 127 7.56 16.11 1.62
CA LYS A 127 7.88 16.28 3.06
C LYS A 127 7.28 15.20 3.96
N TYR A 128 6.44 14.32 3.41
CA TYR A 128 5.74 13.33 4.21
C TYR A 128 5.71 11.96 3.54
N ALA A 129 5.94 10.91 4.33
CA ALA A 129 5.52 9.56 4.01
C ALA A 129 4.19 9.29 4.73
N LEU A 130 3.17 8.83 3.99
CA LEU A 130 1.83 8.62 4.53
C LEU A 130 1.43 7.15 4.42
N ILE A 131 0.76 6.65 5.45
CA ILE A 131 -0.01 5.40 5.41
C ILE A 131 -1.49 5.80 5.30
N TYR A 132 -2.09 5.46 4.15
CA TYR A 132 -3.40 5.98 3.79
C TYR A 132 -4.36 4.88 3.34
N CYS A 133 -5.54 4.84 3.94
CA CYS A 133 -6.63 3.96 3.51
C CYS A 133 -7.37 4.60 2.34
N LYS A 134 -7.07 4.16 1.11
CA LYS A 134 -7.69 4.71 -0.10
C LYS A 134 -9.21 4.48 -0.13
N ARG A 135 -9.69 3.36 0.43
CA ARG A 135 -11.11 2.99 0.38
C ARG A 135 -12.01 3.97 1.12
N PHE A 136 -11.53 4.49 2.26
CA PHE A 136 -12.32 5.37 3.12
C PHE A 136 -11.78 6.80 3.18
N SER A 137 -10.72 7.09 2.42
CA SER A 137 -10.02 8.39 2.45
C SER A 137 -9.55 8.76 3.86
N HIS A 138 -8.94 7.79 4.56
CA HIS A 138 -8.51 7.92 5.94
C HIS A 138 -6.99 7.92 6.08
N LEU A 139 -6.44 8.94 6.72
CA LEU A 139 -5.03 8.98 7.12
C LEU A 139 -4.81 8.11 8.35
N PHE A 140 -4.05 7.03 8.20
CA PHE A 140 -3.68 6.12 9.29
C PHE A 140 -2.47 6.61 10.07
N GLY A 141 -1.47 7.15 9.37
CA GLY A 141 -0.29 7.73 9.98
C GLY A 141 0.58 8.45 8.97
N TYR A 142 1.53 9.20 9.47
CA TYR A 142 2.45 10.00 8.67
C TYR A 142 3.81 10.10 9.33
N ALA A 143 4.88 10.21 8.52
CA ALA A 143 6.21 10.59 8.96
C ALA A 143 6.61 11.87 8.24
N GLN A 144 7.03 12.90 8.98
CA GLN A 144 7.62 14.10 8.40
C GLN A 144 9.09 13.84 8.12
N LEU A 145 9.49 14.01 6.87
CA LEU A 145 10.83 13.77 6.35
C LEU A 145 11.68 15.05 6.43
N ASN A 146 12.84 14.96 7.08
CA ASN A 146 13.80 16.05 7.25
C ASN A 146 15.20 15.64 6.79
#